data_2c10d16b5ecf1eaf6a75addce046e322
#
_entry.id   2c10d16b5ecf1eaf6a75addce046e322
#
_cell.length_a   1.000
_cell.length_b   1.000
_cell.length_c   1.000
_cell.angle_alpha   90.00
_cell.angle_beta   90.00
_cell.angle_gamma   90.00
#
_symmetry.space_group_name_H-M   'P 1'
#
loop_
_entity.id
_entity.type
_entity.pdbx_description
1 polymer ?
#
loop_
_entity_poly.entity_id
_entity_poly.type
_entity_poly.pdbx_seq_one_letter_code
_entity_poly.pdbx_strand_id
1 'polypeptide(L)'
;SAYLGESLVKGSVEGLELLPAGRTPANPSELLGAPMMRDLLRELAADRLVVIDAPPVLRFTDGVVLAAHAGGVILVARAGRTSADDLREAALAVEQGGGRMLGVVLNNVSEPGGKRKGVRSSAVSTETVSA
;
A
#
# COMPACT_ATOMS: atom_id res chain seq x y z
N SER A 1 -23.27 1.25 2.88
CA SER A 1 -23.95 1.67 1.63
C SER A 1 -24.23 0.44 0.78
N ALA A 2 -25.45 0.31 0.21
CA ALA A 2 -25.88 -0.87 -0.57
C ALA A 2 -24.97 -1.13 -1.79
N TYR A 3 -24.44 -0.08 -2.40
CA TYR A 3 -23.58 -0.15 -3.58
C TYR A 3 -22.18 -0.72 -3.28
N LEU A 4 -21.67 -0.58 -2.06
CA LEU A 4 -20.35 -1.09 -1.70
C LEU A 4 -20.33 -2.63 -1.63
N GLY A 5 -21.39 -3.22 -1.08
CA GLY A 5 -21.50 -4.68 -1.00
C GLY A 5 -21.54 -5.39 -2.35
N GLU A 6 -22.11 -4.75 -3.38
CA GLU A 6 -22.15 -5.27 -4.75
C GLU A 6 -20.80 -5.16 -5.48
N SER A 7 -19.93 -4.25 -5.03
CA SER A 7 -18.61 -4.01 -5.64
C SER A 7 -17.50 -4.88 -5.02
N LEU A 8 -17.74 -5.48 -3.86
CA LEU A 8 -16.78 -6.35 -3.20
C LEU A 8 -16.86 -7.78 -3.78
N VAL A 9 -15.71 -8.32 -4.13
CA VAL A 9 -15.57 -9.67 -4.68
C VAL A 9 -14.86 -10.56 -3.66
N LYS A 10 -15.38 -11.75 -3.41
CA LYS A 10 -14.72 -12.72 -2.54
C LYS A 10 -13.38 -13.15 -3.11
N GLY A 11 -12.34 -13.08 -2.31
CA GLY A 11 -11.01 -13.57 -2.65
C GLY A 11 -10.91 -15.10 -2.54
N SER A 12 -9.74 -15.62 -2.91
CA SER A 12 -9.44 -17.06 -2.84
C SER A 12 -9.14 -17.56 -1.41
N VAL A 13 -8.97 -16.66 -0.47
CA VAL A 13 -8.70 -16.96 0.94
C VAL A 13 -9.93 -16.58 1.75
N GLU A 14 -10.29 -17.44 2.72
CA GLU A 14 -11.42 -17.17 3.61
C GLU A 14 -11.23 -15.86 4.38
N GLY A 15 -12.27 -15.03 4.43
CA GLY A 15 -12.22 -13.70 5.05
C GLY A 15 -11.58 -12.60 4.20
N LEU A 16 -11.05 -12.91 3.00
CA LEU A 16 -10.54 -11.91 2.09
C LEU A 16 -11.62 -11.43 1.13
N GLU A 17 -11.85 -10.12 1.13
CA GLU A 17 -12.67 -9.42 0.14
C GLU A 17 -11.78 -8.49 -0.69
N LEU A 18 -12.09 -8.36 -1.97
CA LEU A 18 -11.35 -7.52 -2.90
C LEU A 18 -12.29 -6.44 -3.44
N LEU A 19 -11.81 -5.20 -3.45
CA LEU A 19 -12.44 -4.09 -4.15
C LEU A 19 -11.58 -3.74 -5.38
N PRO A 20 -11.96 -4.21 -6.58
CA PRO A 20 -11.18 -3.92 -7.79
C PRO A 20 -11.24 -2.43 -8.14
N ALA A 21 -10.16 -1.92 -8.75
CA ALA A 21 -10.07 -0.51 -9.17
C ALA A 21 -11.12 -0.11 -10.24
N GLY A 22 -11.68 -1.07 -10.95
CA GLY A 22 -12.63 -0.80 -12.03
C GLY A 22 -11.97 -0.14 -13.24
N ARG A 23 -12.73 0.71 -13.95
CA ARG A 23 -12.22 1.48 -15.09
C ARG A 23 -11.39 2.66 -14.60
N THR A 24 -10.22 2.85 -15.19
CA THR A 24 -9.37 4.01 -14.90
C THR A 24 -10.09 5.30 -15.32
N PRO A 25 -10.34 6.22 -14.39
CA PRO A 25 -10.94 7.52 -14.69
C PRO A 25 -9.94 8.46 -15.36
N ALA A 26 -10.42 9.59 -15.89
CA ALA A 26 -9.57 10.60 -16.53
C ALA A 26 -8.64 11.31 -15.51
N ASN A 27 -9.08 11.45 -14.25
CA ASN A 27 -8.39 12.16 -13.17
C ASN A 27 -8.36 11.34 -11.88
N PRO A 28 -7.53 10.26 -11.83
CA PRO A 28 -7.50 9.33 -10.70
C PRO A 28 -7.15 10.01 -9.37
N SER A 29 -6.12 10.86 -9.35
CA SER A 29 -5.64 11.51 -8.12
C SER A 29 -6.67 12.43 -7.47
N GLU A 30 -7.50 13.11 -8.28
CA GLU A 30 -8.62 13.93 -7.74
C GLU A 30 -9.67 13.05 -7.04
N LEU A 31 -10.01 11.92 -7.63
CA LEU A 31 -10.96 10.98 -7.02
C LEU A 31 -10.43 10.38 -5.74
N LEU A 32 -9.14 10.01 -5.73
CA LEU A 32 -8.48 9.46 -4.54
C LEU A 32 -8.36 10.49 -3.41
N GLY A 33 -8.18 11.77 -3.73
CA GLY A 33 -8.16 12.87 -2.76
C GLY A 33 -9.53 13.40 -2.33
N ALA A 34 -10.61 12.96 -2.97
CA ALA A 34 -11.96 13.44 -2.68
C ALA A 34 -12.44 13.02 -1.27
N PRO A 35 -13.27 13.85 -0.61
CA PRO A 35 -13.86 13.49 0.68
C PRO A 35 -14.60 12.15 0.66
N MET A 36 -15.23 11.81 -0.46
CA MET A 36 -15.94 10.54 -0.66
C MET A 36 -15.00 9.32 -0.53
N MET A 37 -13.74 9.40 -1.00
CA MET A 37 -12.75 8.33 -0.84
C MET A 37 -12.41 8.11 0.63
N ARG A 38 -12.22 9.18 1.38
CA ARG A 38 -11.95 9.11 2.83
C ARG A 38 -13.13 8.48 3.59
N ASP A 39 -14.36 8.84 3.23
CA ASP A 39 -15.55 8.29 3.86
C ASP A 39 -15.73 6.81 3.51
N LEU A 40 -15.44 6.41 2.27
CA LEU A 40 -15.39 5.02 1.83
C LEU A 40 -14.37 4.20 2.64
N LEU A 41 -13.14 4.71 2.79
CA LEU A 41 -12.09 4.03 3.55
C LEU A 41 -12.47 3.88 5.04
N ARG A 42 -13.13 4.87 5.63
CA ARG A 42 -13.64 4.80 7.00
C ARG A 42 -14.75 3.75 7.14
N GLU A 43 -15.69 3.72 6.18
CA GLU A 43 -16.75 2.70 6.17
C GLU A 43 -16.17 1.29 6.07
N LEU A 44 -15.20 1.08 5.18
CA LEU A 44 -14.52 -0.20 5.04
C LEU A 44 -13.72 -0.59 6.30
N ALA A 45 -13.07 0.36 6.94
CA ALA A 45 -12.23 0.12 8.11
C ALA A 45 -13.03 -0.07 9.42
N ALA A 46 -14.34 0.10 9.41
CA ALA A 46 -15.16 0.00 10.60
C ALA A 46 -15.18 -1.41 11.21
N ASP A 47 -15.10 -2.44 10.38
CA ASP A 47 -15.23 -3.85 10.77
C ASP A 47 -14.15 -4.77 10.15
N ARG A 48 -13.18 -4.21 9.42
CA ARG A 48 -12.14 -4.97 8.70
C ARG A 48 -10.81 -4.25 8.61
N LEU A 49 -9.75 -5.00 8.42
CA LEU A 49 -8.45 -4.45 8.03
C LEU A 49 -8.47 -4.14 6.52
N VAL A 50 -8.22 -2.88 6.17
CA VAL A 50 -8.13 -2.43 4.78
C VAL A 50 -6.66 -2.37 4.36
N VAL A 51 -6.32 -3.09 3.28
CA VAL A 51 -4.99 -3.02 2.64
C VAL A 51 -5.17 -2.41 1.26
N ILE A 52 -4.50 -1.29 0.99
CA ILE A 52 -4.56 -0.59 -0.28
C ILE A 52 -3.30 -0.90 -1.07
N ASP A 53 -3.45 -1.53 -2.24
CA ASP A 53 -2.37 -1.70 -3.22
C ASP A 53 -2.27 -0.44 -4.08
N ALA A 54 -1.15 0.27 -3.98
CA ALA A 54 -0.92 1.55 -4.62
C ALA A 54 0.24 1.48 -5.62
N PRO A 55 0.20 2.30 -6.69
CA PRO A 55 1.29 2.37 -7.65
C PRO A 55 2.58 2.94 -7.02
N PRO A 56 3.74 2.80 -7.73
CA PRO A 56 5.03 3.28 -7.22
C PRO A 56 5.01 4.79 -6.89
N VAL A 57 5.32 5.12 -5.65
CA VAL A 57 5.23 6.47 -5.06
C VAL A 57 6.04 7.52 -5.82
N LEU A 58 7.24 7.16 -6.33
CA LEU A 58 8.09 8.09 -7.07
C LEU A 58 7.65 8.35 -8.52
N ARG A 59 6.66 7.62 -9.00
CA ARG A 59 6.13 7.78 -10.37
C ARG A 59 4.73 8.37 -10.41
N PHE A 60 3.95 8.15 -9.38
CA PHE A 60 2.54 8.52 -9.32
C PHE A 60 2.22 9.13 -7.95
N THR A 61 1.45 10.20 -7.96
CA THR A 61 1.02 10.88 -6.74
C THR A 61 -0.07 10.13 -5.98
N ASP A 62 -0.72 9.17 -6.61
CA ASP A 62 -1.86 8.41 -6.06
C ASP A 62 -1.53 7.77 -4.71
N GLY A 63 -0.35 7.15 -4.59
CA GLY A 63 0.12 6.54 -3.35
C GLY A 63 0.30 7.54 -2.23
N VAL A 64 0.80 8.75 -2.53
CA VAL A 64 0.96 9.84 -1.55
C VAL A 64 -0.39 10.36 -1.09
N VAL A 65 -1.33 10.56 -2.03
CA VAL A 65 -2.69 11.02 -1.72
C VAL A 65 -3.42 10.03 -0.82
N LEU A 66 -3.32 8.74 -1.11
CA LEU A 66 -3.92 7.68 -0.30
C LEU A 66 -3.25 7.54 1.08
N ALA A 67 -1.94 7.79 1.16
CA ALA A 67 -1.19 7.74 2.42
C ALA A 67 -1.75 8.70 3.48
N ALA A 68 -2.23 9.87 3.06
CA ALA A 68 -2.86 10.85 3.95
C ALA A 68 -4.19 10.37 4.57
N HIS A 69 -4.82 9.36 3.98
CA HIS A 69 -6.09 8.79 4.45
C HIS A 69 -5.90 7.45 5.16
N ALA A 70 -4.73 6.84 5.06
CA ALA A 70 -4.41 5.55 5.67
C ALA A 70 -3.94 5.70 7.12
N GLY A 71 -4.18 4.67 7.93
CA GLY A 71 -3.65 4.60 9.30
C GLY A 71 -2.13 4.41 9.34
N GLY A 72 -1.52 3.97 8.25
CA GLY A 72 -0.08 3.85 8.08
C GLY A 72 0.32 3.30 6.72
N VAL A 73 1.58 3.44 6.37
CA VAL A 73 2.16 3.10 5.08
C VAL A 73 3.32 2.13 5.26
N ILE A 74 3.35 1.09 4.45
CA ILE A 74 4.47 0.17 4.30
C ILE A 74 5.03 0.37 2.89
N LEU A 75 6.29 0.77 2.77
CA LEU A 75 6.97 0.80 1.48
C LEU A 75 7.49 -0.59 1.12
N VAL A 76 7.27 -0.99 -0.13
CA VAL A 76 7.81 -2.24 -0.65
C VAL A 76 8.97 -1.93 -1.59
N ALA A 77 10.18 -2.28 -1.15
CA ALA A 77 11.40 -2.18 -1.93
C ALA A 77 11.71 -3.53 -2.59
N ARG A 78 12.32 -3.50 -3.77
CA ARG A 78 12.75 -4.71 -4.48
C ARG A 78 14.26 -4.86 -4.40
N ALA A 79 14.72 -5.97 -3.82
CA ALA A 79 16.14 -6.30 -3.75
C ALA A 79 16.82 -6.25 -5.12
N GLY A 80 17.97 -5.59 -5.20
CA GLY A 80 18.74 -5.41 -6.44
C GLY A 80 18.14 -4.47 -7.47
N ARG A 81 17.05 -3.75 -7.12
CA ARG A 81 16.38 -2.81 -8.03
C ARG A 81 16.08 -1.46 -7.38
N THR A 82 15.61 -1.44 -6.16
CA THR A 82 15.33 -0.20 -5.42
C THR A 82 16.60 0.26 -4.73
N SER A 83 17.07 1.45 -5.05
CA SER A 83 18.23 2.05 -4.37
C SER A 83 17.85 2.58 -2.98
N ALA A 84 18.85 2.78 -2.12
CA ALA A 84 18.63 3.38 -0.81
C ALA A 84 18.13 4.84 -0.93
N ASP A 85 18.58 5.55 -1.97
CA ASP A 85 18.17 6.93 -2.21
C ASP A 85 16.73 7.01 -2.70
N ASP A 86 16.31 6.15 -3.64
CA ASP A 86 14.91 6.03 -4.04
C ASP A 86 14.00 5.73 -2.83
N LEU A 87 14.46 4.85 -1.94
CA LEU A 87 13.68 4.49 -0.75
C LEU A 87 13.52 5.66 0.22
N ARG A 88 14.60 6.43 0.45
CA ARG A 88 14.55 7.66 1.27
C ARG A 88 13.64 8.70 0.64
N GLU A 89 13.76 8.92 -0.67
CA GLU A 89 12.91 9.87 -1.40
C GLU A 89 11.43 9.47 -1.32
N ALA A 90 11.13 8.18 -1.49
CA ALA A 90 9.76 7.67 -1.35
C ALA A 90 9.21 7.85 0.08
N ALA A 91 10.01 7.60 1.11
CA ALA A 91 9.62 7.81 2.50
C ALA A 91 9.33 9.29 2.78
N LEU A 92 10.22 10.18 2.34
CA LEU A 92 10.03 11.63 2.47
C LEU A 92 8.75 12.10 1.75
N ALA A 93 8.49 11.59 0.54
CA ALA A 93 7.28 11.95 -0.21
C ALA A 93 6.01 11.54 0.53
N VAL A 94 5.99 10.35 1.14
CA VAL A 94 4.87 9.87 1.95
C VAL A 94 4.66 10.75 3.18
N GLU A 95 5.73 11.06 3.92
CA GLU A 95 5.66 11.88 5.14
C GLU A 95 5.24 13.31 4.84
N GLN A 96 5.79 13.93 3.79
CA GLN A 96 5.40 15.27 3.33
C GLN A 96 3.94 15.31 2.86
N GLY A 97 3.44 14.21 2.30
CA GLY A 97 2.04 14.04 1.93
C GLY A 97 1.10 13.79 3.13
N GLY A 98 1.62 13.74 4.35
CA GLY A 98 0.84 13.51 5.57
C GLY A 98 0.61 12.03 5.91
N GLY A 99 1.28 11.11 5.21
CA GLY A 99 1.26 9.68 5.52
C GLY A 99 2.17 9.33 6.72
N ARG A 100 1.79 8.32 7.48
CA ARG A 100 2.58 7.78 8.59
C ARG A 100 3.34 6.54 8.16
N MET A 101 4.67 6.59 8.12
CA MET A 101 5.50 5.43 7.84
C MET A 101 5.41 4.39 8.96
N LEU A 102 5.13 3.14 8.61
CA LEU A 102 5.18 1.98 9.52
C LEU A 102 6.46 1.17 9.32
N GLY A 103 7.03 1.17 8.13
CA GLY A 103 8.24 0.44 7.82
C GLY A 103 8.43 0.15 6.34
N VAL A 104 9.41 -0.69 6.06
CA VAL A 104 9.79 -1.11 4.70
C VAL A 104 9.82 -2.63 4.63
N VAL A 105 9.31 -3.18 3.54
CA VAL A 105 9.45 -4.59 3.20
C VAL A 105 10.40 -4.73 2.03
N LEU A 106 11.46 -5.51 2.20
CA LEU A 106 12.36 -5.86 1.11
C LEU A 106 11.88 -7.16 0.45
N ASN A 107 11.36 -7.01 -0.77
CA ASN A 107 10.83 -8.11 -1.56
C ASN A 107 11.88 -8.65 -2.54
N ASN A 108 11.68 -9.87 -3.02
CA ASN A 108 12.51 -10.54 -4.02
C ASN A 108 13.97 -10.75 -3.57
N VAL A 109 14.19 -11.00 -2.29
CA VAL A 109 15.49 -11.37 -1.75
C VAL A 109 15.84 -12.79 -2.20
N SER A 110 17.03 -12.98 -2.76
CA SER A 110 17.56 -14.31 -3.08
C SER A 110 18.36 -14.84 -1.88
N GLU A 111 17.98 -15.99 -1.35
CA GLU A 111 18.83 -16.67 -0.34
C GLU A 111 20.11 -17.20 -1.04
N PRO A 112 21.29 -17.02 -0.45
CA PRO A 112 22.51 -17.62 -0.94
C PRO A 112 22.37 -19.16 -0.91
N GLY A 113 22.27 -19.80 -2.11
CA GLY A 113 22.23 -21.25 -2.25
C GLY A 113 20.85 -21.92 -2.31
N GLY A 114 19.77 -21.18 -2.34
CA GLY A 114 18.40 -21.73 -2.36
C GLY A 114 17.75 -21.75 -3.74
N LYS A 115 17.26 -22.91 -4.17
CA LYS A 115 16.29 -23.03 -5.26
C LYS A 115 15.02 -22.26 -4.88
N ARG A 116 14.49 -21.43 -5.80
CA ARG A 116 13.22 -20.70 -5.64
C ARG A 116 12.11 -21.64 -5.15
N LYS A 117 11.80 -21.63 -3.88
CA LYS A 117 10.54 -22.15 -3.32
C LYS A 117 9.69 -20.97 -2.90
N GLY A 118 8.40 -21.06 -3.24
CA GLY A 118 7.41 -20.00 -3.14
C GLY A 118 7.43 -19.20 -1.83
N VAL A 119 6.78 -18.04 -1.93
CA VAL A 119 6.62 -17.01 -0.92
C VAL A 119 6.74 -17.53 0.52
N ARG A 120 7.87 -17.24 1.18
CA ARG A 120 8.00 -17.31 2.62
C ARG A 120 7.95 -15.86 3.14
N SER A 121 6.96 -15.56 3.92
CA SER A 121 6.93 -14.34 4.71
C SER A 121 8.09 -14.41 5.71
N SER A 122 9.13 -13.64 5.50
CA SER A 122 10.14 -13.41 6.53
C SER A 122 9.72 -12.21 7.39
N ALA A 123 9.88 -12.38 8.70
CA ALA A 123 9.47 -11.44 9.72
C ALA A 123 9.97 -10.00 9.45
N VAL A 124 9.12 -9.04 9.72
CA VAL A 124 9.42 -7.61 9.77
C VAL A 124 10.42 -7.38 10.91
N SER A 125 11.66 -7.04 10.58
CA SER A 125 12.59 -6.47 11.55
C SER A 125 12.31 -4.96 11.61
N THR A 126 11.68 -4.51 12.68
CA THR A 126 11.53 -3.08 12.99
C THR A 126 12.87 -2.58 13.56
N GLU A 127 13.76 -2.11 12.70
CA GLU A 127 14.83 -1.21 13.17
C GLU A 127 14.26 0.21 13.19
N THR A 128 14.10 0.73 14.40
CA THR A 128 13.76 2.14 14.63
C THR A 128 15.00 2.96 14.29
N VAL A 129 14.98 3.65 13.16
CA VAL A 129 15.99 4.68 12.88
C VAL A 129 15.64 5.88 13.74
N SER A 130 16.37 6.05 14.87
CA SER A 130 16.35 7.29 15.64
C SER A 130 17.09 8.36 14.85
N ALA A 131 16.47 9.51 14.72
CA ALA A 131 17.04 10.74 14.17
C ALA A 131 18.15 11.29 15.06
#